data_f6ec48dc0f975866e24e16e51f917fa1
#
_entry.id   f6ec48dc0f975866e24e16e51f917fa1
#
_cell.length_a   1.000
_cell.length_b   1.000
_cell.length_c   1.000
_cell.angle_alpha   90.00
_cell.angle_beta   90.00
_cell.angle_gamma   90.00
#
_symmetry.space_group_name_H-M   'P 1'
#
loop_
_entity.id
_entity.type
_entity.pdbx_description
1 polymer ?
#
loop_
_entity_poly.entity_id
_entity_poly.type
_entity_poly.pdbx_seq_one_letter_code
_entity_poly.pdbx_strand_id
1 'polypeptide(L)'
;LGRWRFTCVYLLSALGGSTMIYWLSWPDTESWLTLTVGASGAVFGLFSAMFIVQRRFGRDTSGIVALVAINAVISFLGANISWQGHLGGLVVGGIVSAIYAWAPRGKRQAVGIAGTVAVAVALVGLDLLRALLT
;
A
#
# COMPACT_ATOMS: atom_id res chain seq x y z
N LEU A 1 0.43 -4.54 15.67
CA LEU A 1 -0.12 -5.32 14.55
C LEU A 1 0.15 -6.82 14.67
N GLY A 2 1.27 -7.21 15.21
CA GLY A 2 1.68 -8.59 15.22
C GLY A 2 2.36 -9.01 13.90
N ARG A 3 2.99 -10.18 13.92
CA ARG A 3 3.85 -10.62 12.81
C ARG A 3 3.10 -10.83 11.51
N TRP A 4 1.97 -11.55 11.55
CA TRP A 4 1.27 -11.87 10.31
C TRP A 4 0.59 -10.65 9.72
N ARG A 5 0.06 -9.75 10.55
CA ARG A 5 -0.55 -8.51 10.07
C ARG A 5 0.47 -7.58 9.47
N PHE A 6 1.62 -7.44 10.11
CA PHE A 6 2.75 -6.68 9.57
C PHE A 6 3.15 -7.21 8.20
N THR A 7 3.33 -8.51 8.09
CA THR A 7 3.72 -9.16 6.83
C THR A 7 2.67 -8.94 5.76
N CYS A 8 1.38 -9.06 6.10
CA CYS A 8 0.30 -8.80 5.14
C CYS A 8 0.28 -7.35 4.67
N VAL A 9 0.44 -6.39 5.57
CA VAL A 9 0.52 -4.96 5.18
C VAL A 9 1.69 -4.75 4.23
N TYR A 10 2.85 -5.30 4.57
CA TYR A 10 4.05 -5.16 3.76
C TYR A 10 3.85 -5.73 2.35
N LEU A 11 3.41 -6.97 2.26
CA LEU A 11 3.25 -7.66 0.98
C LEU A 11 2.11 -7.07 0.14
N LEU A 12 0.98 -6.76 0.75
CA LEU A 12 -0.15 -6.16 0.03
C LEU A 12 0.16 -4.75 -0.42
N SER A 13 0.92 -3.99 0.36
CA SER A 13 1.37 -2.65 -0.04
C SER A 13 2.33 -2.72 -1.22
N ALA A 14 3.23 -3.71 -1.23
CA ALA A 14 4.11 -3.94 -2.38
C ALA A 14 3.29 -4.28 -3.62
N LEU A 15 2.31 -5.17 -3.48
CA LEU A 15 1.42 -5.54 -4.57
C LEU A 15 0.57 -4.35 -5.02
N GLY A 16 0.05 -3.56 -4.08
CA GLY A 16 -0.72 -2.35 -4.38
C GLY A 16 0.08 -1.33 -5.14
N GLY A 17 1.34 -1.14 -4.75
CA GLY A 17 2.26 -0.28 -5.49
C GLY A 17 2.48 -0.76 -6.91
N SER A 18 2.71 -2.06 -7.06
CA SER A 18 2.89 -2.68 -8.38
C SER A 18 1.63 -2.56 -9.24
N THR A 19 0.46 -2.76 -8.66
CA THR A 19 -0.82 -2.60 -9.35
C THR A 19 -1.00 -1.16 -9.84
N MET A 20 -0.71 -0.18 -8.99
CA MET A 20 -0.81 1.23 -9.37
C MET A 20 0.13 1.56 -10.53
N ILE A 21 1.37 1.10 -10.47
CA ILE A 21 2.33 1.28 -11.57
C ILE A 21 1.78 0.65 -12.85
N TYR A 22 1.27 -0.56 -12.76
CA TYR A 22 0.75 -1.30 -13.91
C TYR A 22 -0.42 -0.55 -14.58
N TRP A 23 -1.35 -0.02 -13.78
CA TRP A 23 -2.52 0.70 -14.31
C TRP A 23 -2.19 2.08 -14.85
N LEU A 24 -1.20 2.77 -14.26
CA LEU A 24 -0.83 4.14 -14.66
C LEU A 24 0.32 4.20 -15.66
N SER A 25 0.93 3.06 -15.98
CA SER A 25 2.01 2.99 -16.97
C SER A 25 1.45 2.68 -18.35
N TRP A 26 2.06 3.28 -19.36
CA TRP A 26 1.72 2.97 -20.75
C TRP A 26 2.55 1.77 -21.21
N PRO A 27 1.97 0.82 -21.98
CA PRO A 27 2.74 -0.24 -22.60
C PRO A 27 3.88 0.34 -23.45
N ASP A 28 5.01 -0.36 -23.49
CA ASP A 28 6.20 -0.01 -24.25
C ASP A 28 6.94 1.24 -23.74
N THR A 29 6.65 1.71 -22.53
CA THR A 29 7.42 2.77 -21.89
C THR A 29 8.42 2.18 -20.91
N GLU A 30 9.42 2.97 -20.51
CA GLU A 30 10.38 2.55 -19.50
C GLU A 30 9.72 2.16 -18.17
N SER A 31 8.66 2.88 -17.78
CA SER A 31 7.94 2.59 -16.56
C SER A 31 7.27 1.22 -16.60
N TRP A 32 6.87 0.76 -17.77
CA TRP A 32 6.31 -0.56 -17.98
C TRP A 32 7.34 -1.67 -17.76
N LEU A 33 8.56 -1.41 -18.21
CA LEU A 33 9.67 -2.38 -18.17
C LEU A 33 10.43 -2.34 -16.84
N THR A 34 10.26 -1.30 -16.07
CA THR A 34 11.01 -1.13 -14.84
C THR A 34 10.43 -2.03 -13.75
N LEU A 35 11.21 -3.01 -13.33
CA LEU A 35 10.94 -3.79 -12.12
C LEU A 35 11.14 -2.88 -10.92
N THR A 36 10.27 -1.91 -10.80
CA THR A 36 10.42 -0.96 -9.71
C THR A 36 9.81 -1.56 -8.47
N VAL A 37 10.56 -2.21 -7.80
CA VAL A 37 10.76 -1.85 -6.47
C VAL A 37 9.51 -1.95 -5.61
N GLY A 38 8.96 -3.17 -5.49
CA GLY A 38 7.93 -3.45 -4.51
C GLY A 38 8.31 -3.00 -3.09
N ALA A 39 9.61 -2.97 -2.78
CA ALA A 39 10.09 -2.61 -1.45
C ALA A 39 9.73 -1.17 -1.04
N SER A 40 9.85 -0.18 -1.95
CA SER A 40 9.52 1.19 -1.58
C SER A 40 8.00 1.39 -1.41
N GLY A 41 7.19 0.74 -2.23
CA GLY A 41 5.75 0.73 -2.04
C GLY A 41 5.35 0.11 -0.70
N ALA A 42 6.01 -0.97 -0.32
CA ALA A 42 5.79 -1.61 0.98
C ALA A 42 6.14 -0.66 2.13
N VAL A 43 7.24 0.08 2.01
CA VAL A 43 7.64 1.05 3.05
C VAL A 43 6.58 2.15 3.19
N PHE A 44 6.03 2.66 2.09
CA PHE A 44 4.94 3.64 2.16
C PHE A 44 3.69 3.05 2.80
N GLY A 45 3.42 1.76 2.56
CA GLY A 45 2.34 1.06 3.24
C GLY A 45 2.56 0.99 4.75
N LEU A 46 3.80 0.81 5.18
CA LEU A 46 4.13 0.84 6.60
C LEU A 46 3.98 2.24 7.20
N PHE A 47 4.26 3.31 6.45
CA PHE A 47 3.96 4.68 6.88
C PHE A 47 2.46 4.86 7.13
N SER A 48 1.62 4.36 6.22
CA SER A 48 0.16 4.37 6.40
C SER A 48 -0.25 3.58 7.62
N ALA A 49 0.35 2.41 7.83
CA ALA A 49 0.06 1.58 8.98
C ALA A 49 0.39 2.31 10.29
N MET A 50 1.54 2.97 10.34
CA MET A 50 1.93 3.76 11.50
C MET A 50 0.95 4.90 11.76
N PHE A 51 0.56 5.63 10.71
CA PHE A 51 -0.45 6.69 10.81
C PHE A 51 -1.76 6.15 11.37
N ILE A 52 -2.26 5.06 10.83
CA ILE A 52 -3.54 4.45 11.25
C ILE A 52 -3.48 4.01 12.72
N VAL A 53 -2.39 3.36 13.13
CA VAL A 53 -2.22 2.91 14.51
C VAL A 53 -2.16 4.11 15.47
N GLN A 54 -1.41 5.14 15.11
CA GLN A 54 -1.32 6.35 15.93
C GLN A 54 -2.70 7.03 16.07
N ARG A 55 -3.43 7.14 14.97
CA ARG A 55 -4.80 7.70 14.99
C ARG A 55 -5.74 6.86 15.86
N ARG A 56 -5.65 5.56 15.74
CA ARG A 56 -6.52 4.64 16.49
C ARG A 56 -6.32 4.78 18.00
N PHE A 57 -5.10 5.04 18.44
CA PHE A 57 -4.77 5.20 19.85
C PHE A 57 -4.71 6.65 20.31
N GLY A 58 -5.15 7.59 19.49
CA GLY A 58 -5.22 8.99 19.85
C GLY A 58 -3.87 9.67 19.99
N ARG A 59 -2.83 9.12 19.36
CA ARG A 59 -1.49 9.69 19.40
C ARG A 59 -1.30 10.78 18.34
N ASP A 60 -0.30 11.64 18.56
CA ASP A 60 0.05 12.69 17.60
C ASP A 60 0.60 12.06 16.32
N THR A 61 0.02 12.45 15.17
CA THR A 61 0.41 11.94 13.85
C THR A 61 1.25 12.94 13.06
N SER A 62 1.59 14.09 13.63
CA SER A 62 2.29 15.14 12.88
C SER A 62 3.65 14.68 12.34
N GLY A 63 4.39 13.87 13.09
CA GLY A 63 5.68 13.36 12.66
C GLY A 63 5.58 12.45 11.45
N ILE A 64 4.63 11.50 11.45
CA ILE A 64 4.46 10.59 10.33
C ILE A 64 3.89 11.32 9.10
N VAL A 65 3.00 12.29 9.31
CA VAL A 65 2.47 13.10 8.20
C VAL A 65 3.60 13.89 7.55
N ALA A 66 4.49 14.49 8.34
CA ALA A 66 5.65 15.22 7.81
C ALA A 66 6.58 14.29 7.03
N LEU A 67 6.84 13.09 7.55
CA LEU A 67 7.69 12.11 6.89
C LEU A 67 7.11 11.69 5.54
N VAL A 68 5.81 11.39 5.49
CA VAL A 68 5.12 11.02 4.26
C VAL A 68 5.14 12.17 3.26
N ALA A 69 4.87 13.40 3.72
CA ALA A 69 4.87 14.59 2.85
C ALA A 69 6.23 14.83 2.23
N ILE A 70 7.31 14.74 3.02
CA ILE A 70 8.68 14.92 2.52
C ILE A 70 9.01 13.86 1.49
N ASN A 71 8.69 12.60 1.77
CA ASN A 71 8.96 11.51 0.85
C ASN A 71 8.11 11.59 -0.41
N ALA A 72 6.88 12.09 -0.31
CA ALA A 72 6.04 12.32 -1.48
C ALA A 72 6.63 13.39 -2.39
N VAL A 73 7.11 14.49 -1.84
CA VAL A 73 7.78 15.54 -2.60
C VAL A 73 9.03 14.99 -3.31
N ILE A 74 9.84 14.23 -2.61
CA ILE A 74 11.03 13.59 -3.18
C ILE A 74 10.63 12.66 -4.32
N SER A 75 9.53 11.92 -4.16
CA SER A 75 9.05 11.00 -5.18
C SER A 75 8.69 11.69 -6.50
N PHE A 76 8.13 12.90 -6.42
CA PHE A 76 7.79 13.65 -7.62
C PHE A 76 9.00 14.35 -8.25
N LEU A 77 9.98 14.73 -7.44
CA LEU A 77 11.16 15.43 -7.93
C LEU A 77 12.28 14.50 -8.40
N GLY A 78 12.29 13.27 -7.91
CA GLY A 78 13.31 12.29 -8.28
C GLY A 78 13.07 11.66 -9.63
N ALA A 79 14.10 11.63 -10.49
CA ALA A 79 13.98 11.17 -11.87
C ALA A 79 13.69 9.67 -12.01
N ASN A 80 14.13 8.86 -11.04
CA ASN A 80 14.02 7.41 -11.10
C ASN A 80 13.15 6.84 -9.97
N ILE A 81 12.26 7.66 -9.42
CA ILE A 81 11.41 7.25 -8.30
C ILE A 81 9.97 7.09 -8.80
N SER A 82 9.39 5.94 -8.53
CA SER A 82 8.00 5.66 -8.92
C SER A 82 7.04 6.22 -7.88
N TRP A 83 6.48 7.40 -8.14
CA TRP A 83 5.46 7.98 -7.28
C TRP A 83 4.18 7.12 -7.29
N GLN A 84 3.89 6.45 -8.41
CA GLN A 84 2.74 5.54 -8.53
C GLN A 84 2.85 4.38 -7.55
N GLY A 85 4.03 3.79 -7.45
CA GLY A 85 4.28 2.71 -6.50
C GLY A 85 4.14 3.17 -5.06
N HIS A 86 4.61 4.36 -4.76
CA HIS A 86 4.47 4.94 -3.41
C HIS A 86 3.01 5.21 -3.07
N LEU A 87 2.26 5.80 -3.99
CA LEU A 87 0.84 6.08 -3.79
C LEU A 87 0.04 4.79 -3.62
N GLY A 88 0.28 3.80 -4.47
CA GLY A 88 -0.40 2.50 -4.38
C GLY A 88 -0.12 1.81 -3.04
N GLY A 89 1.14 1.80 -2.62
CA GLY A 89 1.51 1.24 -1.33
C GLY A 89 0.87 1.98 -0.16
N LEU A 90 0.87 3.31 -0.23
CA LEU A 90 0.25 4.15 0.80
C LEU A 90 -1.24 3.87 0.94
N VAL A 91 -1.97 3.82 -0.17
CA VAL A 91 -3.42 3.58 -0.19
C VAL A 91 -3.74 2.19 0.32
N VAL A 92 -3.10 1.16 -0.22
CA VAL A 92 -3.38 -0.22 0.15
C VAL A 92 -2.98 -0.49 1.61
N GLY A 93 -1.82 -0.01 2.02
CA GLY A 93 -1.38 -0.15 3.40
C GLY A 93 -2.34 0.53 4.37
N GLY A 94 -2.87 1.70 3.99
CA GLY A 94 -3.87 2.40 4.78
C GLY A 94 -5.17 1.62 4.90
N ILE A 95 -5.67 1.07 3.79
CA ILE A 95 -6.90 0.27 3.78
C ILE A 95 -6.74 -0.97 4.65
N VAL A 96 -5.69 -1.74 4.45
CA VAL A 96 -5.46 -2.98 5.20
C VAL A 96 -5.28 -2.70 6.68
N SER A 97 -4.48 -1.68 7.01
CA SER A 97 -4.24 -1.30 8.40
C SER A 97 -5.51 -0.80 9.08
N ALA A 98 -6.37 -0.06 8.37
CA ALA A 98 -7.65 0.39 8.88
C ALA A 98 -8.58 -0.79 9.18
N ILE A 99 -8.60 -1.80 8.31
CA ILE A 99 -9.37 -3.02 8.54
C ILE A 99 -8.92 -3.67 9.86
N TYR A 100 -7.61 -3.79 10.08
CA TYR A 100 -7.10 -4.40 11.31
C TYR A 100 -7.37 -3.55 12.55
N ALA A 101 -7.22 -2.23 12.43
CA ALA A 101 -7.33 -1.32 13.57
C ALA A 101 -8.76 -1.17 14.07
N TRP A 102 -9.73 -1.18 13.17
CA TRP A 102 -11.14 -0.99 13.53
C TRP A 102 -12.00 -2.25 13.46
N ALA A 103 -11.37 -3.42 13.33
CA ALA A 103 -12.11 -4.68 13.40
C ALA A 103 -12.77 -4.85 14.78
N PRO A 104 -14.03 -5.35 14.84
CA PRO A 104 -14.70 -5.60 16.10
C PRO A 104 -13.89 -6.57 16.97
N ARG A 105 -13.87 -6.32 18.28
CA ARG A 105 -13.05 -7.11 19.22
C ARG A 105 -13.30 -8.61 19.14
N GLY A 106 -14.56 -9.03 19.07
CA GLY A 106 -14.91 -10.44 19.02
C GLY A 106 -14.68 -11.10 17.68
N LYS A 107 -14.39 -10.31 16.62
CA LYS A 107 -14.24 -10.80 15.25
C LYS A 107 -12.93 -10.37 14.61
N ARG A 108 -11.96 -9.99 15.42
CA ARG A 108 -10.69 -9.44 14.91
C ARG A 108 -9.99 -10.36 13.94
N GLN A 109 -9.89 -11.64 14.30
CA GLN A 109 -9.23 -12.63 13.46
C GLN A 109 -9.98 -12.84 12.16
N ALA A 110 -11.30 -13.05 12.25
CA ALA A 110 -12.12 -13.32 11.07
C ALA A 110 -12.16 -12.11 10.13
N VAL A 111 -12.37 -10.91 10.65
CA VAL A 111 -12.40 -9.68 9.86
C VAL A 111 -11.02 -9.40 9.26
N GLY A 112 -9.96 -9.61 10.02
CA GLY A 112 -8.59 -9.41 9.52
C GLY A 112 -8.27 -10.35 8.37
N ILE A 113 -8.60 -11.62 8.49
CA ILE A 113 -8.35 -12.60 7.42
C ILE A 113 -9.22 -12.29 6.21
N ALA A 114 -10.51 -12.05 6.42
CA ALA A 114 -11.44 -11.75 5.32
C ALA A 114 -11.02 -10.48 4.58
N GLY A 115 -10.64 -9.43 5.30
CA GLY A 115 -10.17 -8.19 4.71
C GLY A 115 -8.88 -8.36 3.92
N THR A 116 -7.93 -9.12 4.47
CA THR A 116 -6.65 -9.42 3.78
C THR A 116 -6.91 -10.15 2.47
N VAL A 117 -7.74 -11.19 2.52
CA VAL A 117 -8.09 -11.98 1.32
C VAL A 117 -8.83 -11.11 0.31
N ALA A 118 -9.78 -10.29 0.76
CA ALA A 118 -10.55 -9.41 -0.12
C ALA A 118 -9.65 -8.42 -0.86
N VAL A 119 -8.72 -7.79 -0.15
CA VAL A 119 -7.77 -6.85 -0.75
C VAL A 119 -6.84 -7.56 -1.74
N ALA A 120 -6.32 -8.73 -1.36
CA ALA A 120 -5.45 -9.51 -2.23
C ALA A 120 -6.18 -9.92 -3.52
N VAL A 121 -7.42 -10.41 -3.40
CA VAL A 121 -8.23 -10.80 -4.56
C VAL A 121 -8.53 -9.58 -5.44
N ALA A 122 -8.85 -8.44 -4.84
CA ALA A 122 -9.13 -7.22 -5.59
C ALA A 122 -7.90 -6.77 -6.38
N LEU A 123 -6.72 -6.79 -5.78
CA LEU A 123 -5.47 -6.38 -6.45
C LEU A 123 -5.11 -7.34 -7.59
N VAL A 124 -5.18 -8.63 -7.34
CA VAL A 124 -4.92 -9.64 -8.39
C VAL A 124 -5.96 -9.52 -9.50
N GLY A 125 -7.22 -9.31 -9.14
CA GLY A 125 -8.28 -9.10 -10.12
C GLY A 125 -8.06 -7.88 -11.00
N LEU A 126 -7.61 -6.77 -10.40
CA LEU A 126 -7.26 -5.56 -11.15
C LEU A 126 -6.10 -5.81 -12.11
N ASP A 127 -5.06 -6.53 -11.66
CA ASP A 127 -3.92 -6.85 -12.51
C ASP A 127 -4.34 -7.74 -13.69
N LEU A 128 -5.19 -8.75 -13.43
CA LEU A 128 -5.70 -9.61 -14.48
C LEU A 128 -6.59 -8.84 -15.46
N LEU A 129 -7.43 -7.95 -14.94
CA LEU A 129 -8.28 -7.11 -15.80
C LEU A 129 -7.43 -6.24 -16.71
N ARG A 130 -6.38 -5.62 -16.19
CA ARG A 130 -5.45 -4.83 -16.99
C ARG A 130 -4.79 -5.67 -18.07
N ALA A 131 -4.37 -6.88 -17.73
CA ALA A 131 -3.76 -7.80 -18.68
C ALA A 131 -4.71 -8.15 -19.81
N LEU A 132 -6.01 -8.32 -19.50
CA LEU A 132 -7.02 -8.62 -20.53
C LEU A 132 -7.35 -7.41 -21.40
N LEU A 133 -7.15 -6.20 -20.90
CA LEU A 133 -7.41 -4.97 -21.65
C LEU A 133 -6.22 -4.55 -22.54
N THR A 134 -5.06 -5.12 -22.32
CA THR A 134 -3.87 -4.86 -23.13
C THR A 134 -3.50 -6.07 -23.96
#